data_bd3d2a8606265dc68831391aa57bff63
#
_entry.id   bd3d2a8606265dc68831391aa57bff63
#
_cell.length_a   1.000
_cell.length_b   1.000
_cell.length_c   1.000
_cell.angle_alpha   90.00
_cell.angle_beta   90.00
_cell.angle_gamma   90.00
#
_symmetry.space_group_name_H-M   'P 1'
#
loop_
_entity.id
_entity.type
_entity.pdbx_description
1 polymer ?
#
loop_
_entity_poly.entity_id
_entity_poly.type
_entity_poly.pdbx_seq_one_letter_code
_entity_poly.pdbx_strand_id
1 'polypeptide(L)'
;MAITLNQIAEICGVSRGTVDRALHNKGNVRPAVAERIKAVATEYGYPPNRAGLALSRASHPIRIGVIIISVQTPFMQIVLDAARREARRLAAFSVEVIFRLSPSLDPVEQVSMIENLVEQHHISALAITP
;
A
#
# COMPACT_ATOMS: atom_id res chain seq x y z
N MET A 1 10.12 19.46 16.58
CA MET A 1 10.90 18.20 16.54
C MET A 1 9.95 17.04 16.50
N ALA A 2 10.14 16.09 15.60
CA ALA A 2 9.29 14.91 15.56
C ALA A 2 9.60 13.99 16.75
N ILE A 3 8.56 13.52 17.44
CA ILE A 3 8.69 12.58 18.56
C ILE A 3 9.30 11.24 18.07
N THR A 4 10.11 10.62 18.91
CA THR A 4 10.75 9.33 18.64
C THR A 4 10.00 8.16 19.28
N LEU A 5 10.23 6.93 18.79
CA LEU A 5 9.67 5.71 19.42
C LEU A 5 10.02 5.59 20.91
N ASN A 6 11.22 6.03 21.31
CA ASN A 6 11.64 6.00 22.71
C ASN A 6 10.81 6.97 23.57
N GLN A 7 10.56 8.17 23.08
CA GLN A 7 9.72 9.15 23.78
C GLN A 7 8.27 8.71 23.89
N ILE A 8 7.72 8.08 22.84
CA ILE A 8 6.37 7.48 22.93
C ILE A 8 6.35 6.36 23.97
N ALA A 9 7.39 5.53 24.04
CA ALA A 9 7.52 4.46 25.01
C ALA A 9 7.51 5.00 26.45
N GLU A 10 8.25 6.07 26.72
CA GLU A 10 8.28 6.75 28.01
C GLU A 10 6.91 7.33 28.38
N ILE A 11 6.25 8.06 27.48
CA ILE A 11 4.92 8.65 27.71
C ILE A 11 3.87 7.56 28.00
N CYS A 12 3.95 6.44 27.30
CA CYS A 12 2.98 5.33 27.45
C CYS A 12 3.36 4.35 28.59
N GLY A 13 4.56 4.45 29.17
CA GLY A 13 5.03 3.53 30.22
C GLY A 13 5.24 2.10 29.71
N VAL A 14 5.69 1.93 28.47
CA VAL A 14 5.91 0.63 27.81
C VAL A 14 7.29 0.54 27.17
N SER A 15 7.70 -0.65 26.76
CA SER A 15 8.95 -0.81 26.03
C SER A 15 8.86 -0.27 24.59
N ARG A 16 9.99 0.17 24.01
CA ARG A 16 10.11 0.58 22.61
C ARG A 16 9.58 -0.52 21.66
N GLY A 17 9.87 -1.78 21.97
CA GLY A 17 9.37 -2.92 21.17
C GLY A 17 7.86 -3.06 21.19
N THR A 18 7.21 -2.67 22.31
CA THR A 18 5.75 -2.65 22.41
C THR A 18 5.17 -1.52 21.56
N VAL A 19 5.81 -0.34 21.56
CA VAL A 19 5.41 0.78 20.67
C VAL A 19 5.55 0.40 19.20
N ASP A 20 6.67 -0.20 18.80
CA ASP A 20 6.89 -0.65 17.43
C ASP A 20 5.82 -1.66 16.97
N ARG A 21 5.49 -2.64 17.80
CA ARG A 21 4.45 -3.62 17.50
C ARG A 21 3.06 -3.00 17.40
N ALA A 22 2.72 -2.07 18.28
CA ALA A 22 1.43 -1.39 18.27
C ALA A 22 1.25 -0.53 17.03
N LEU A 23 2.25 0.26 16.66
CA LEU A 23 2.21 1.17 15.51
C LEU A 23 2.20 0.43 14.17
N HIS A 24 2.83 -0.76 14.11
CA HIS A 24 2.92 -1.56 12.89
C HIS A 24 1.98 -2.76 12.85
N ASN A 25 1.03 -2.85 13.80
CA ASN A 25 0.05 -3.95 13.92
C ASN A 25 0.69 -5.36 13.89
N LYS A 26 1.87 -5.51 14.51
CA LYS A 26 2.63 -6.79 14.54
C LYS A 26 2.11 -7.79 15.58
N GLY A 27 0.92 -7.58 16.14
CA GLY A 27 0.31 -8.47 17.13
C GLY A 27 0.93 -8.41 18.54
N ASN A 28 0.37 -9.20 19.47
CA ASN A 28 0.85 -9.34 20.85
C ASN A 28 0.93 -8.04 21.68
N VAL A 29 0.04 -7.07 21.39
CA VAL A 29 -0.15 -5.86 22.20
C VAL A 29 -1.61 -5.83 22.61
N ARG A 30 -1.88 -5.60 23.89
CA ARG A 30 -3.26 -5.44 24.39
C ARG A 30 -3.96 -4.30 23.65
N PRO A 31 -5.22 -4.46 23.20
CA PRO A 31 -5.93 -3.43 22.42
C PRO A 31 -5.91 -2.04 23.07
N ALA A 32 -6.20 -1.95 24.37
CA ALA A 32 -6.18 -0.69 25.10
C ALA A 32 -4.81 0.01 25.10
N VAL A 33 -3.73 -0.77 25.16
CA VAL A 33 -2.35 -0.24 25.10
C VAL A 33 -2.02 0.22 23.67
N ALA A 34 -2.44 -0.54 22.67
CA ALA A 34 -2.23 -0.18 21.27
C ALA A 34 -2.96 1.12 20.91
N GLU A 35 -4.20 1.29 21.33
CA GLU A 35 -4.98 2.52 21.11
C GLU A 35 -4.32 3.74 21.81
N ARG A 36 -3.85 3.60 23.04
CA ARG A 36 -3.13 4.66 23.75
C ARG A 36 -1.85 5.06 23.01
N ILE A 37 -1.07 4.09 22.53
CA ILE A 37 0.16 4.35 21.75
C ILE A 37 -0.16 5.08 20.45
N LYS A 38 -1.19 4.69 19.74
CA LYS A 38 -1.63 5.34 18.48
C LYS A 38 -2.12 6.76 18.72
N ALA A 39 -2.86 7.00 19.80
CA ALA A 39 -3.32 8.33 20.20
C ALA A 39 -2.15 9.26 20.48
N VAL A 40 -1.17 8.84 21.28
CA VAL A 40 0.05 9.60 21.57
C VAL A 40 0.86 9.87 20.31
N ALA A 41 1.04 8.86 19.46
CA ALA A 41 1.75 9.03 18.19
C ALA A 41 1.09 10.06 17.27
N THR A 42 -0.24 10.10 17.23
CA THR A 42 -1.01 11.08 16.45
C THR A 42 -0.91 12.47 17.06
N GLU A 43 -1.10 12.60 18.37
CA GLU A 43 -1.05 13.86 19.10
C GLU A 43 0.31 14.58 18.93
N TYR A 44 1.40 13.83 18.99
CA TYR A 44 2.75 14.38 18.86
C TYR A 44 3.30 14.34 17.42
N GLY A 45 2.46 14.03 16.43
CA GLY A 45 2.82 14.07 15.01
C GLY A 45 3.93 13.08 14.64
N TYR A 46 3.93 11.87 15.23
CA TYR A 46 4.89 10.83 14.86
C TYR A 46 4.71 10.43 13.39
N PRO A 47 5.70 10.70 12.52
CA PRO A 47 5.57 10.29 11.12
C PRO A 47 5.61 8.76 11.06
N PRO A 48 4.63 8.10 10.40
CA PRO A 48 4.73 6.67 10.16
C PRO A 48 6.05 6.38 9.44
N ASN A 49 6.85 5.45 10.00
CA ASN A 49 8.12 5.06 9.39
C ASN A 49 7.85 4.29 8.08
N ARG A 50 7.62 5.04 7.00
CA ARG A 50 7.35 4.49 5.67
C ARG A 50 8.51 3.65 5.15
N ALA A 51 9.74 4.01 5.50
CA ALA A 51 10.94 3.26 5.13
C ALA A 51 11.03 1.91 5.88
N GLY A 52 10.68 1.87 7.17
CA GLY A 52 10.61 0.62 7.94
C GLY A 52 9.48 -0.30 7.48
N LEU A 53 8.35 0.27 7.08
CA LEU A 53 7.24 -0.47 6.43
C LEU A 53 7.66 -1.04 5.08
N ALA A 54 8.38 -0.28 4.27
CA ALA A 54 8.91 -0.75 2.97
C ALA A 54 9.91 -1.90 3.17
N LEU A 55 10.80 -1.80 4.17
CA LEU A 55 11.77 -2.85 4.47
C LEU A 55 11.08 -4.15 4.97
N SER A 56 10.07 -4.04 5.81
CA SER A 56 9.29 -5.20 6.29
C SER A 56 8.41 -5.83 5.19
N ARG A 57 8.06 -5.08 4.17
CA ARG A 57 7.27 -5.52 3.01
C ARG A 57 8.13 -5.95 1.81
N ALA A 58 9.44 -5.75 1.86
CA ALA A 58 10.35 -6.12 0.76
C ALA A 58 10.30 -7.62 0.43
N SER A 59 9.98 -8.47 1.41
CA SER A 59 9.76 -9.90 1.23
C SER A 59 8.37 -10.29 0.70
N HIS A 60 7.38 -9.38 0.80
CA HIS A 60 6.00 -9.61 0.36
C HIS A 60 5.43 -8.31 -0.25
N PRO A 61 5.77 -7.99 -1.50
CA PRO A 61 5.27 -6.79 -2.16
C PRO A 61 3.74 -6.86 -2.32
N ILE A 62 3.09 -5.72 -2.12
CA ILE A 62 1.67 -5.57 -2.45
C ILE A 62 1.57 -5.46 -3.97
N ARG A 63 0.86 -6.37 -4.62
CA ARG A 63 0.63 -6.34 -6.06
C ARG A 63 -0.76 -5.82 -6.37
N ILE A 64 -0.81 -4.78 -7.20
CA ILE A 64 -2.06 -4.16 -7.66
C ILE A 64 -2.17 -4.37 -9.16
N GLY A 65 -3.20 -5.07 -9.59
CA GLY A 65 -3.56 -5.16 -11.01
C GLY A 65 -4.31 -3.91 -11.45
N VAL A 66 -3.97 -3.36 -12.61
CA VAL A 66 -4.68 -2.22 -13.20
C VAL A 66 -5.04 -2.56 -14.64
N ILE A 67 -6.33 -2.61 -14.95
CA ILE A 67 -6.84 -2.82 -16.31
C ILE A 67 -7.35 -1.50 -16.86
N ILE A 68 -6.77 -1.05 -17.97
CA ILE A 68 -7.19 0.14 -18.69
C ILE A 68 -7.68 -0.26 -20.08
N ILE A 69 -8.93 0.04 -20.34
CA ILE A 69 -9.58 -0.22 -21.63
C ILE A 69 -9.57 1.02 -22.51
N SER A 70 -9.85 0.84 -23.81
CA SER A 70 -9.91 1.95 -24.79
C SER A 70 -8.65 2.82 -24.82
N VAL A 71 -7.47 2.19 -24.66
CA VAL A 71 -6.18 2.88 -24.50
C VAL A 71 -5.76 3.72 -25.70
N GLN A 72 -6.39 3.54 -26.88
CA GLN A 72 -6.13 4.35 -28.07
C GLN A 72 -6.74 5.75 -27.98
N THR A 73 -7.65 6.02 -27.06
CA THR A 73 -8.23 7.35 -26.91
C THR A 73 -7.27 8.31 -26.24
N PRO A 74 -7.20 9.60 -26.67
CA PRO A 74 -6.30 10.59 -26.07
C PRO A 74 -6.50 10.73 -24.55
N PHE A 75 -7.76 10.66 -24.09
CA PHE A 75 -8.09 10.74 -22.67
C PHE A 75 -7.47 9.56 -21.89
N MET A 76 -7.63 8.34 -22.38
CA MET A 76 -7.08 7.15 -21.69
C MET A 76 -5.55 7.11 -21.73
N GLN A 77 -4.91 7.70 -22.73
CA GLN A 77 -3.46 7.87 -22.72
C GLN A 77 -3.00 8.76 -21.56
N ILE A 78 -3.71 9.87 -21.30
CA ILE A 78 -3.42 10.76 -20.16
C ILE A 78 -3.58 10.00 -18.84
N VAL A 79 -4.66 9.22 -18.71
CA VAL A 79 -4.92 8.38 -17.52
C VAL A 79 -3.81 7.35 -17.32
N LEU A 80 -3.42 6.64 -18.38
CA LEU A 80 -2.35 5.64 -18.33
C LEU A 80 -1.01 6.25 -17.92
N ASP A 81 -0.65 7.42 -18.48
CA ASP A 81 0.60 8.09 -18.14
C ASP A 81 0.63 8.58 -16.69
N ALA A 82 -0.50 9.09 -16.19
CA ALA A 82 -0.64 9.45 -14.79
C ALA A 82 -0.51 8.23 -13.86
N ALA A 83 -1.19 7.14 -14.19
CA ALA A 83 -1.12 5.89 -13.45
C ALA A 83 0.30 5.30 -13.43
N ARG A 84 1.02 5.32 -14.55
CA ARG A 84 2.42 4.88 -14.63
C ARG A 84 3.36 5.75 -13.79
N ARG A 85 3.15 7.06 -13.76
CA ARG A 85 3.95 7.96 -12.89
C ARG A 85 3.74 7.61 -11.43
N GLU A 86 2.50 7.39 -11.01
CA GLU A 86 2.21 7.04 -9.63
C GLU A 86 2.71 5.64 -9.27
N ALA A 87 2.62 4.67 -10.17
CA ALA A 87 3.17 3.32 -9.98
C ALA A 87 4.68 3.35 -9.69
N ARG A 88 5.44 4.21 -10.40
CA ARG A 88 6.87 4.39 -10.12
C ARG A 88 7.14 4.96 -8.73
N ARG A 89 6.29 5.86 -8.24
CA ARG A 89 6.40 6.40 -6.86
C ARG A 89 6.08 5.34 -5.82
N LEU A 90 5.08 4.51 -6.08
CA LEU A 90 4.65 3.43 -5.19
C LEU A 90 5.67 2.30 -5.07
N ALA A 91 6.50 2.09 -6.09
CA ALA A 91 7.57 1.09 -6.06
C ALA A 91 8.54 1.29 -4.87
N ALA A 92 8.81 2.54 -4.47
CA ALA A 92 9.61 2.87 -3.29
C ALA A 92 9.00 2.36 -1.96
N PHE A 93 7.73 1.97 -1.97
CA PHE A 93 6.99 1.46 -0.82
C PHE A 93 6.69 -0.04 -0.91
N SER A 94 7.41 -0.77 -1.78
CA SER A 94 7.19 -2.18 -2.06
C SER A 94 5.77 -2.48 -2.57
N VAL A 95 5.23 -1.57 -3.37
CA VAL A 95 3.99 -1.75 -4.12
C VAL A 95 4.34 -1.93 -5.59
N GLU A 96 3.98 -3.08 -6.13
CA GLU A 96 4.13 -3.43 -7.55
C GLU A 96 2.79 -3.21 -8.26
N VAL A 97 2.78 -2.42 -9.34
CA VAL A 97 1.57 -2.18 -10.14
C VAL A 97 1.73 -2.87 -11.50
N ILE A 98 0.81 -3.77 -11.79
CA ILE A 98 0.83 -4.58 -13.03
C ILE A 98 -0.29 -4.10 -13.93
N PHE A 99 0.06 -3.55 -15.08
CA PHE A 99 -0.88 -3.02 -16.06
C PHE A 99 -1.29 -4.08 -17.07
N ARG A 100 -2.58 -4.11 -17.40
CA ARG A 100 -3.15 -4.77 -18.56
C ARG A 100 -3.91 -3.73 -19.38
N LEU A 101 -3.67 -3.72 -20.67
CA LEU A 101 -4.21 -2.70 -21.57
C LEU A 101 -5.04 -3.40 -22.63
N SER A 102 -6.27 -2.94 -22.84
CA SER A 102 -7.13 -3.41 -23.91
C SER A 102 -7.51 -2.28 -24.85
N PRO A 103 -7.46 -2.48 -26.16
CA PRO A 103 -7.99 -1.52 -27.13
C PRO A 103 -9.51 -1.54 -27.18
N SER A 104 -10.16 -2.57 -26.64
CA SER A 104 -11.59 -2.82 -26.79
C SER A 104 -12.32 -2.87 -25.45
N LEU A 105 -13.64 -2.89 -25.53
CA LEU A 105 -14.57 -3.10 -24.40
C LEU A 105 -15.05 -4.57 -24.34
N ASP A 106 -14.28 -5.52 -24.88
CA ASP A 106 -14.69 -6.92 -24.91
C ASP A 106 -14.70 -7.52 -23.49
N PRO A 107 -15.87 -7.93 -22.97
CA PRO A 107 -15.97 -8.52 -21.64
C PRO A 107 -15.19 -9.83 -21.49
N VAL A 108 -15.07 -10.62 -22.56
CA VAL A 108 -14.35 -11.90 -22.53
C VAL A 108 -12.85 -11.64 -22.36
N GLU A 109 -12.30 -10.66 -23.07
CA GLU A 109 -10.92 -10.22 -22.91
C GLU A 109 -10.66 -9.69 -21.50
N GLN A 110 -11.59 -8.88 -20.95
CA GLN A 110 -11.47 -8.37 -19.58
C GLN A 110 -11.42 -9.49 -18.54
N VAL A 111 -12.31 -10.48 -18.63
CA VAL A 111 -12.30 -11.62 -17.71
C VAL A 111 -10.98 -12.37 -17.78
N SER A 112 -10.49 -12.65 -18.97
CA SER A 112 -9.19 -13.31 -19.16
C SER A 112 -8.02 -12.52 -18.54
N MET A 113 -8.03 -11.18 -18.65
CA MET A 113 -7.03 -10.32 -18.01
C MET A 113 -7.11 -10.38 -16.48
N ILE A 114 -8.32 -10.41 -15.92
CA ILE A 114 -8.53 -10.54 -14.47
C ILE A 114 -8.01 -11.88 -13.98
N GLU A 115 -8.39 -12.98 -14.63
CA GLU A 115 -7.91 -14.33 -14.29
C GLU A 115 -6.38 -14.41 -14.33
N ASN A 116 -5.75 -13.89 -15.38
CA ASN A 116 -4.30 -13.84 -15.48
C ASN A 116 -3.65 -13.05 -14.33
N LEU A 117 -4.20 -11.89 -13.96
CA LEU A 117 -3.69 -11.08 -12.85
C LEU A 117 -3.83 -11.80 -11.50
N VAL A 118 -4.95 -12.48 -11.28
CA VAL A 118 -5.21 -13.23 -10.04
C VAL A 118 -4.34 -14.48 -9.95
N GLU A 119 -4.35 -15.31 -10.98
CA GLU A 119 -3.72 -16.65 -10.94
C GLU A 119 -2.21 -16.60 -11.14
N GLN A 120 -1.72 -15.78 -12.07
CA GLN A 120 -0.29 -15.74 -12.41
C GLN A 120 0.49 -14.70 -11.60
N HIS A 121 -0.15 -13.59 -11.25
CA HIS A 121 0.52 -12.49 -10.56
C HIS A 121 0.15 -12.37 -9.09
N HIS A 122 -0.86 -13.11 -8.62
CA HIS A 122 -1.31 -13.13 -7.22
C HIS A 122 -1.53 -11.72 -6.68
N ILE A 123 -2.33 -10.91 -7.41
CA ILE A 123 -2.62 -9.54 -7.02
C ILE A 123 -3.42 -9.46 -5.73
N SER A 124 -3.17 -8.41 -4.94
CA SER A 124 -3.88 -8.12 -3.68
C SER A 124 -5.08 -7.19 -3.90
N ALA A 125 -5.09 -6.44 -4.98
CA ALA A 125 -6.15 -5.51 -5.35
C ALA A 125 -6.23 -5.35 -6.88
N LEU A 126 -7.41 -5.00 -7.37
CA LEU A 126 -7.68 -4.75 -8.78
C LEU A 126 -8.33 -3.38 -8.94
N ALA A 127 -7.81 -2.59 -9.87
CA ALA A 127 -8.46 -1.39 -10.39
C ALA A 127 -8.76 -1.61 -11.87
N ILE A 128 -9.98 -1.30 -12.28
CA ILE A 128 -10.44 -1.45 -13.67
C ILE A 128 -11.17 -0.18 -14.10
N THR A 129 -10.85 0.33 -15.29
CA THR A 129 -11.63 1.40 -15.89
C THR A 129 -12.91 0.83 -16.50
N PRO A 130 -14.07 1.47 -16.25
CA PRO A 130 -15.36 1.01 -16.78
C PRO A 130 -15.46 1.20 -18.28
#